data_cbd15b2e5dbf6779b0005c410404783c
#
_entry.id   cbd15b2e5dbf6779b0005c410404783c
#
_cell.length_a   1.000
_cell.length_b   1.000
_cell.length_c   1.000
_cell.angle_alpha   90.00
_cell.angle_beta   90.00
_cell.angle_gamma   90.00
#
_symmetry.space_group_name_H-M   'P 1'
#
loop_
_entity.id
_entity.type
_entity.pdbx_description
1 polymer ?
#
loop_
_entity_poly.entity_id
_entity_poly.type
_entity_poly.pdbx_seq_one_letter_code
_entity_poly.pdbx_strand_id
1 'polypeptide(L)'
;MKDKKLTEKQRQFAADNHYVLENFLRYRGMPMDEFYDVVIFRFLKAVQQYDERKDLQKYKFSTIAEYAMRSAVSNYFAKKKRRDEKVEILSLDYQLGNSGMTLGDVIADESVDVCETVCKKFSQSVKKRRLLHRNLYKNVCLNTFEKEAAWISG
;
A
#
# COMPACT_ATOMS: atom_id res chain seq x y z
N MET A 1 -9.07 -20.04 -0.51
CA MET A 1 -10.53 -20.09 -0.75
C MET A 1 -10.90 -18.90 -1.60
N LYS A 2 -11.42 -19.11 -2.81
CA LYS A 2 -11.88 -18.00 -3.66
C LYS A 2 -13.18 -17.46 -3.06
N ASP A 3 -13.22 -16.18 -2.74
CA ASP A 3 -14.42 -15.52 -2.25
C ASP A 3 -15.42 -15.44 -3.42
N LYS A 4 -16.54 -16.14 -3.28
CA LYS A 4 -17.63 -16.08 -4.24
C LYS A 4 -18.36 -14.75 -4.08
N LYS A 5 -18.78 -14.15 -5.20
CA LYS A 5 -19.65 -12.97 -5.16
C LYS A 5 -21.00 -13.33 -4.53
N LEU A 6 -21.57 -12.43 -3.74
CA LEU A 6 -22.91 -12.60 -3.19
C LEU A 6 -23.95 -12.56 -4.29
N THR A 7 -24.95 -13.43 -4.18
CA THR A 7 -26.15 -13.38 -5.01
C THR A 7 -27.04 -12.20 -4.58
N GLU A 8 -27.96 -11.77 -5.46
CA GLU A 8 -28.85 -10.65 -5.13
C GLU A 8 -29.71 -10.92 -3.89
N LYS A 9 -30.22 -12.16 -3.73
CA LYS A 9 -30.93 -12.59 -2.52
C LYS A 9 -30.06 -12.47 -1.26
N GLN A 10 -28.80 -12.84 -1.34
CA GLN A 10 -27.88 -12.76 -0.21
C GLN A 10 -27.55 -11.31 0.15
N ARG A 11 -27.48 -10.41 -0.85
CA ARG A 11 -27.28 -8.97 -0.61
C ARG A 11 -28.48 -8.36 0.11
N GLN A 12 -29.68 -8.66 -0.36
CA GLN A 12 -30.91 -8.18 0.29
C GLN A 12 -30.98 -8.72 1.72
N PHE A 13 -30.75 -10.01 1.92
CA PHE A 13 -30.75 -10.62 3.24
C PHE A 13 -29.69 -10.01 4.18
N ALA A 14 -28.51 -9.68 3.65
CA ALA A 14 -27.46 -9.00 4.40
C ALA A 14 -27.88 -7.58 4.81
N ALA A 15 -28.55 -6.83 3.90
CA ALA A 15 -29.05 -5.51 4.18
C ALA A 15 -30.13 -5.53 5.27
N ASP A 16 -31.09 -6.46 5.18
CA ASP A 16 -32.18 -6.61 6.15
C ASP A 16 -31.67 -6.97 7.56
N ASN A 17 -30.54 -7.68 7.64
CA ASN A 17 -29.95 -8.13 8.88
C ASN A 17 -28.72 -7.32 9.34
N HIS A 18 -28.43 -6.18 8.70
CA HIS A 18 -27.28 -5.36 9.03
C HIS A 18 -27.27 -4.87 10.49
N TYR A 19 -28.44 -4.64 11.05
CA TYR A 19 -28.62 -4.26 12.46
C TYR A 19 -27.95 -5.25 13.45
N VAL A 20 -27.79 -6.52 13.07
CA VAL A 20 -27.11 -7.54 13.90
C VAL A 20 -25.65 -7.18 14.10
N LEU A 21 -24.98 -6.69 13.04
CA LEU A 21 -23.60 -6.24 13.09
C LEU A 21 -23.46 -4.99 13.96
N GLU A 22 -24.32 -4.00 13.76
CA GLU A 22 -24.31 -2.77 14.56
C GLU A 22 -24.52 -3.05 16.06
N ASN A 23 -25.51 -3.88 16.38
CA ASN A 23 -25.76 -4.29 17.75
C ASN A 23 -24.59 -5.06 18.36
N PHE A 24 -23.95 -5.94 17.58
CA PHE A 24 -22.76 -6.68 18.03
C PHE A 24 -21.63 -5.76 18.47
N LEU A 25 -21.31 -4.75 17.65
CA LEU A 25 -20.26 -3.76 17.98
C LEU A 25 -20.65 -2.90 19.18
N ARG A 26 -21.90 -2.44 19.22
CA ARG A 26 -22.44 -1.63 20.32
C ARG A 26 -22.39 -2.36 21.66
N TYR A 27 -22.86 -3.60 21.71
CA TYR A 27 -22.85 -4.39 22.95
C TYR A 27 -21.45 -4.68 23.48
N ARG A 28 -20.45 -4.67 22.60
CA ARG A 28 -19.06 -4.89 23.00
C ARG A 28 -18.28 -3.61 23.25
N GLY A 29 -18.92 -2.46 23.12
CA GLY A 29 -18.24 -1.17 23.30
C GLY A 29 -17.13 -0.92 22.28
N MET A 30 -17.24 -1.55 21.09
CA MET A 30 -16.25 -1.39 20.03
C MET A 30 -16.64 -0.23 19.12
N PRO A 31 -15.71 0.73 18.85
CA PRO A 31 -16.00 1.82 17.92
C PRO A 31 -16.26 1.27 16.51
N MET A 32 -17.34 1.77 15.90
CA MET A 32 -17.80 1.34 14.59
C MET A 32 -16.72 1.60 13.53
N ASP A 33 -16.08 2.75 13.57
CA ASP A 33 -15.11 3.22 12.58
C ASP A 33 -13.88 2.30 12.49
N GLU A 34 -13.46 1.71 13.62
CA GLU A 34 -12.28 0.86 13.65
C GLU A 34 -12.59 -0.61 13.37
N PHE A 35 -13.74 -1.10 13.85
CA PHE A 35 -14.04 -2.54 13.84
C PHE A 35 -15.01 -2.97 12.74
N TYR A 36 -15.66 -2.04 12.05
CA TYR A 36 -16.58 -2.36 10.97
C TYR A 36 -15.91 -3.23 9.89
N ASP A 37 -14.75 -2.82 9.40
CA ASP A 37 -14.01 -3.55 8.36
C ASP A 37 -13.54 -4.93 8.83
N VAL A 38 -13.27 -5.07 10.11
CA VAL A 38 -12.86 -6.36 10.69
C VAL A 38 -13.99 -7.38 10.67
N VAL A 39 -15.22 -6.93 10.97
CA VAL A 39 -16.36 -7.85 11.15
C VAL A 39 -17.21 -8.03 9.91
N ILE A 40 -17.31 -7.01 9.01
CA ILE A 40 -18.20 -7.04 7.84
C ILE A 40 -17.94 -8.22 6.91
N PHE A 41 -16.67 -8.54 6.63
CA PHE A 41 -16.34 -9.66 5.75
C PHE A 41 -16.77 -11.01 6.34
N ARG A 42 -16.69 -11.16 7.65
CA ARG A 42 -17.13 -12.38 8.31
C ARG A 42 -18.64 -12.46 8.41
N PHE A 43 -19.31 -11.32 8.58
CA PHE A 43 -20.77 -11.24 8.52
C PHE A 43 -21.27 -11.65 7.14
N LEU A 44 -20.72 -11.09 6.05
CA LEU A 44 -21.10 -11.45 4.68
C LEU A 44 -20.84 -12.95 4.38
N LYS A 45 -19.75 -13.48 4.90
CA LYS A 45 -19.46 -14.91 4.78
C LYS A 45 -20.46 -15.79 5.57
N ALA A 46 -20.92 -15.32 6.73
CA ALA A 46 -21.96 -15.99 7.50
C ALA A 46 -23.29 -15.99 6.74
N VAL A 47 -23.63 -14.91 6.02
CA VAL A 47 -24.80 -14.85 5.13
C VAL A 47 -24.72 -15.93 4.04
N GLN A 48 -23.59 -16.03 3.35
CA GLN A 48 -23.40 -17.05 2.32
C GLN A 48 -23.53 -18.48 2.90
N GLN A 49 -22.88 -18.74 4.02
CA GLN A 49 -22.92 -20.07 4.66
C GLN A 49 -24.31 -20.41 5.16
N TYR A 50 -25.08 -19.44 5.63
CA TYR A 50 -26.45 -19.63 6.10
C TYR A 50 -27.38 -20.03 4.96
N ASP A 51 -27.21 -19.44 3.78
CA ASP A 51 -27.97 -19.78 2.59
C ASP A 51 -27.58 -21.14 1.99
N GLU A 52 -26.26 -21.44 1.95
CA GLU A 52 -25.74 -22.68 1.36
C GLU A 52 -25.95 -23.92 2.24
N ARG A 53 -25.99 -23.76 3.58
CA ARG A 53 -26.04 -24.87 4.55
C ARG A 53 -27.37 -24.96 5.27
N LYS A 54 -28.18 -25.94 4.91
CA LYS A 54 -29.47 -26.23 5.58
C LYS A 54 -29.31 -26.56 7.08
N ASP A 55 -28.18 -27.10 7.49
CA ASP A 55 -27.91 -27.42 8.91
C ASP A 55 -27.85 -26.17 9.78
N LEU A 56 -27.39 -25.05 9.24
CA LEU A 56 -27.31 -23.77 9.93
C LEU A 56 -28.67 -23.10 10.08
N GLN A 57 -29.61 -23.40 9.19
CA GLN A 57 -30.99 -22.84 9.20
C GLN A 57 -31.81 -23.32 10.41
N LYS A 58 -31.33 -24.31 11.14
CA LYS A 58 -31.92 -24.75 12.43
C LYS A 58 -31.75 -23.71 13.54
N TYR A 59 -30.77 -22.78 13.36
CA TYR A 59 -30.43 -21.77 14.35
C TYR A 59 -30.80 -20.38 13.80
N LYS A 60 -31.01 -19.42 14.69
CA LYS A 60 -31.25 -18.03 14.29
C LYS A 60 -30.01 -17.46 13.59
N PHE A 61 -30.21 -16.75 12.48
CA PHE A 61 -29.09 -16.12 11.76
C PHE A 61 -28.23 -15.23 12.66
N SER A 62 -28.85 -14.46 13.56
CA SER A 62 -28.15 -13.58 14.50
C SER A 62 -27.09 -14.32 15.32
N THR A 63 -27.41 -15.53 15.80
CA THR A 63 -26.47 -16.36 16.58
C THR A 63 -25.26 -16.79 15.75
N ILE A 64 -25.48 -17.18 14.49
CA ILE A 64 -24.42 -17.62 13.58
C ILE A 64 -23.54 -16.44 13.18
N ALA A 65 -24.17 -15.31 12.85
CA ALA A 65 -23.45 -14.07 12.51
C ALA A 65 -22.60 -13.59 13.69
N GLU A 66 -23.15 -13.59 14.91
CA GLU A 66 -22.42 -13.23 16.11
C GLU A 66 -21.19 -14.10 16.34
N TYR A 67 -21.32 -15.41 16.17
CA TYR A 67 -20.20 -16.36 16.29
C TYR A 67 -19.09 -16.08 15.28
N ALA A 68 -19.48 -15.81 14.02
CA ALA A 68 -18.54 -15.49 12.95
C ALA A 68 -17.81 -14.17 13.22
N MET A 69 -18.53 -13.14 13.66
CA MET A 69 -17.95 -11.83 14.01
C MET A 69 -17.04 -11.91 15.24
N ARG A 70 -17.44 -12.68 16.27
CA ARG A 70 -16.61 -12.93 17.46
C ARG A 70 -15.27 -13.58 17.09
N SER A 71 -15.29 -14.56 16.20
CA SER A 71 -14.07 -15.19 15.67
C SER A 71 -13.18 -14.19 14.92
N ALA A 72 -13.77 -13.26 14.15
CA ALA A 72 -13.02 -12.21 13.44
C ALA A 72 -12.29 -11.29 14.41
N VAL A 73 -12.99 -10.80 15.42
CA VAL A 73 -12.42 -9.91 16.46
C VAL A 73 -11.31 -10.62 17.24
N SER A 74 -11.54 -11.88 17.66
CA SER A 74 -10.50 -12.66 18.34
C SER A 74 -9.24 -12.82 17.48
N ASN A 75 -9.40 -13.14 16.20
CA ASN A 75 -8.28 -13.26 15.27
C ASN A 75 -7.56 -11.92 15.06
N TYR A 76 -8.29 -10.81 15.02
CA TYR A 76 -7.71 -9.47 14.90
C TYR A 76 -6.80 -9.16 16.10
N PHE A 77 -7.29 -9.34 17.33
CA PHE A 77 -6.49 -9.11 18.53
C PHE A 77 -5.32 -10.09 18.65
N ALA A 78 -5.50 -11.35 18.28
CA ALA A 78 -4.40 -12.30 18.28
C ALA A 78 -3.29 -11.93 17.29
N LYS A 79 -3.64 -11.40 16.10
CA LYS A 79 -2.66 -10.89 15.13
C LYS A 79 -1.98 -9.63 15.64
N LYS A 80 -2.75 -8.70 16.24
CA LYS A 80 -2.21 -7.47 16.83
C LYS A 80 -1.21 -7.82 17.92
N LYS A 81 -1.58 -8.66 18.87
CA LYS A 81 -0.70 -9.10 19.95
C LYS A 81 0.61 -9.71 19.43
N ARG A 82 0.54 -10.64 18.47
CA ARG A 82 1.74 -11.26 17.87
C ARG A 82 2.67 -10.24 17.18
N ARG A 83 2.11 -9.18 16.60
CA ARG A 83 2.90 -8.11 15.98
C ARG A 83 3.55 -7.26 17.04
N ASP A 84 2.80 -6.84 18.05
CA ASP A 84 3.27 -5.98 19.13
C ASP A 84 4.33 -6.70 20.00
N GLU A 85 4.24 -8.04 20.15
CA GLU A 85 5.27 -8.85 20.84
C GLU A 85 6.57 -9.00 20.05
N LYS A 86 6.53 -8.89 18.72
CA LYS A 86 7.71 -9.13 17.87
C LYS A 86 8.47 -7.88 17.50
N VAL A 87 7.82 -6.73 17.51
CA VAL A 87 8.37 -5.48 16.99
C VAL A 87 8.03 -4.35 17.93
N GLU A 88 9.03 -3.77 18.54
CA GLU A 88 8.90 -2.49 19.23
C GLU A 88 8.90 -1.37 18.18
N ILE A 89 7.78 -0.65 18.10
CA ILE A 89 7.62 0.46 17.15
C ILE A 89 8.04 1.72 17.87
N LEU A 90 9.17 2.28 17.46
CA LEU A 90 9.64 3.58 17.93
C LEU A 90 9.24 4.66 16.93
N SER A 91 8.86 5.84 17.44
CA SER A 91 8.64 7.02 16.61
C SER A 91 9.98 7.49 16.01
N LEU A 92 9.97 7.92 14.75
CA LEU A 92 11.13 8.58 14.14
C LEU A 92 11.47 9.91 14.83
N ASP A 93 10.48 10.56 15.45
CA ASP A 93 10.64 11.78 16.22
C ASP A 93 11.13 11.52 17.67
N TYR A 94 11.44 10.26 18.02
CA TYR A 94 11.98 9.92 19.32
C TYR A 94 13.35 10.57 19.51
N GLN A 95 13.47 11.41 20.55
CA GLN A 95 14.72 12.13 20.85
C GLN A 95 15.77 11.19 21.44
N LEU A 96 16.97 11.19 20.87
CA LEU A 96 18.12 10.44 21.33
C LEU A 96 18.92 11.25 22.37
N GLY A 97 18.60 11.00 23.65
CA GLY A 97 19.26 11.70 24.77
C GLY A 97 18.98 13.21 24.77
N ASN A 98 19.97 13.99 25.24
CA ASN A 98 19.85 15.46 25.37
C ASN A 98 20.40 16.23 24.16
N SER A 99 20.73 15.55 23.06
CA SER A 99 21.37 16.17 21.89
C SER A 99 20.42 16.92 20.97
N GLY A 100 19.10 16.80 21.19
CA GLY A 100 18.08 17.34 20.28
C GLY A 100 17.95 16.60 18.93
N MET A 101 18.75 15.55 18.73
CA MET A 101 18.68 14.71 17.54
C MET A 101 17.54 13.70 17.69
N THR A 102 16.83 13.45 16.60
CA THR A 102 15.77 12.46 16.54
C THR A 102 16.30 11.13 15.98
N LEU A 103 15.54 10.04 16.18
CA LEU A 103 15.85 8.75 15.59
C LEU A 103 15.88 8.81 14.07
N GLY A 104 15.01 9.63 13.46
CA GLY A 104 14.96 9.86 12.02
C GLY A 104 16.22 10.51 11.45
N ASP A 105 16.92 11.35 12.25
CA ASP A 105 18.16 12.02 11.83
C ASP A 105 19.36 11.06 11.76
N VAL A 106 19.29 9.94 12.49
CA VAL A 106 20.39 8.97 12.61
C VAL A 106 20.22 7.78 11.67
N ILE A 107 18.99 7.45 11.28
CA ILE A 107 18.72 6.34 10.37
C ILE A 107 19.14 6.74 8.95
N ALA A 108 20.22 6.11 8.45
CA ALA A 108 20.64 6.29 7.07
C ALA A 108 19.66 5.60 6.09
N ASP A 109 19.33 6.27 5.02
CA ASP A 109 18.61 5.65 3.90
C ASP A 109 19.60 4.90 3.00
N GLU A 110 19.77 3.61 3.26
CA GLU A 110 20.63 2.73 2.48
C GLU A 110 20.16 2.51 1.04
N SER A 111 18.91 2.87 0.72
CA SER A 111 18.37 2.71 -0.63
C SER A 111 18.91 3.74 -1.62
N VAL A 112 19.46 4.84 -1.13
CA VAL A 112 19.97 5.93 -1.95
C VAL A 112 21.47 6.17 -1.66
N ASP A 113 22.32 5.59 -2.49
CA ASP A 113 23.72 6.02 -2.55
C ASP A 113 23.80 7.40 -3.24
N VAL A 114 23.89 8.45 -2.40
CA VAL A 114 23.98 9.85 -2.86
C VAL A 114 25.22 10.04 -3.72
N CYS A 115 26.34 9.44 -3.34
CA CYS A 115 27.59 9.54 -4.07
C CYS A 115 27.47 8.93 -5.48
N GLU A 116 26.92 7.73 -5.59
CA GLU A 116 26.68 7.07 -6.89
C GLU A 116 25.69 7.85 -7.74
N THR A 117 24.60 8.37 -7.14
CA THR A 117 23.56 9.15 -7.84
C THR A 117 24.17 10.46 -8.40
N VAL A 118 24.97 11.18 -7.61
CA VAL A 118 25.63 12.41 -8.04
C VAL A 118 26.68 12.11 -9.11
N CYS A 119 27.50 11.07 -8.92
CA CYS A 119 28.50 10.65 -9.90
C CYS A 119 27.86 10.24 -11.25
N LYS A 120 26.74 9.49 -11.22
CA LYS A 120 25.99 9.14 -12.45
C LYS A 120 25.45 10.39 -13.17
N LYS A 121 24.83 11.32 -12.44
CA LYS A 121 24.33 12.59 -13.04
C LYS A 121 25.47 13.42 -13.63
N PHE A 122 26.60 13.52 -12.94
CA PHE A 122 27.76 14.28 -13.41
C PHE A 122 28.38 13.65 -14.66
N SER A 123 28.58 12.33 -14.68
CA SER A 123 29.11 11.62 -15.84
C SER A 123 28.21 11.71 -17.07
N GLN A 124 26.88 11.70 -16.88
CA GLN A 124 25.92 11.93 -17.97
C GLN A 124 26.00 13.34 -18.54
N SER A 125 26.17 14.36 -17.68
CA SER A 125 26.30 15.75 -18.11
C SER A 125 27.58 15.97 -18.91
N VAL A 126 28.70 15.34 -18.51
CA VAL A 126 29.99 15.39 -19.24
C VAL A 126 29.88 14.67 -20.58
N LYS A 127 29.23 13.49 -20.65
CA LYS A 127 28.98 12.80 -21.92
C LYS A 127 28.13 13.64 -22.86
N LYS A 128 27.08 14.29 -22.35
CA LYS A 128 26.21 15.19 -23.15
C LYS A 128 26.98 16.40 -23.68
N ARG A 129 27.84 17.01 -22.89
CA ARG A 129 28.74 18.11 -23.34
C ARG A 129 29.71 17.67 -24.43
N ARG A 130 30.34 16.48 -24.27
CA ARG A 130 31.25 15.95 -25.31
C ARG A 130 30.53 15.63 -26.61
N LEU A 131 29.30 15.14 -26.58
CA LEU A 131 28.50 14.91 -27.77
C LEU A 131 28.10 16.20 -28.47
N LEU A 132 27.72 17.25 -27.73
CA LEU A 132 27.40 18.58 -28.26
C LEU A 132 28.63 19.18 -28.91
N HIS A 133 29.80 19.13 -28.26
CA HIS A 133 31.06 19.65 -28.78
C HIS A 133 31.46 18.91 -30.06
N ARG A 134 31.33 17.60 -30.11
CA ARG A 134 31.65 16.79 -31.31
C ARG A 134 30.71 17.09 -32.48
N ASN A 135 29.42 17.35 -32.20
CA ASN A 135 28.43 17.71 -33.23
C ASN A 135 28.68 19.15 -33.75
N LEU A 136 29.07 20.08 -32.88
CA LEU A 136 29.48 21.45 -33.30
C LEU A 136 30.70 21.42 -34.22
N TYR A 137 31.74 20.64 -33.87
CA TYR A 137 32.92 20.49 -34.74
C TYR A 137 32.58 19.83 -36.08
N LYS A 138 31.72 18.83 -36.14
CA LYS A 138 31.27 18.22 -37.38
C LYS A 138 30.55 19.24 -38.27
N ASN A 139 29.66 20.05 -37.71
CA ASN A 139 28.91 21.04 -38.47
C ASN A 139 29.81 22.19 -38.94
N VAL A 140 30.82 22.60 -38.17
CA VAL A 140 31.81 23.63 -38.59
C VAL A 140 32.68 23.09 -39.71
N CYS A 141 33.18 21.84 -39.61
CA CYS A 141 34.02 21.28 -40.68
C CYS A 141 33.23 21.04 -41.98
N LEU A 142 31.95 20.64 -41.93
CA LEU A 142 31.12 20.46 -43.11
C LEU A 142 30.85 21.81 -43.82
N ASN A 143 30.56 22.88 -43.07
CA ASN A 143 30.32 24.20 -43.63
C ASN A 143 31.58 24.86 -44.24
N THR A 144 32.77 24.55 -43.73
CA THR A 144 34.03 25.02 -44.35
C THR A 144 34.32 24.26 -45.65
N PHE A 145 34.09 22.95 -45.70
CA PHE A 145 34.28 22.15 -46.90
C PHE A 145 33.33 22.52 -48.05
N GLU A 146 32.06 22.81 -47.74
CA GLU A 146 31.08 23.27 -48.74
C GLU A 146 31.43 24.66 -49.29
N LYS A 147 31.98 25.55 -48.48
CA LYS A 147 32.44 26.87 -48.95
C LYS A 147 33.68 26.81 -49.85
N GLU A 148 34.63 25.91 -49.55
CA GLU A 148 35.81 25.71 -50.38
C GLU A 148 35.48 25.01 -51.71
N ALA A 149 34.53 24.04 -51.71
CA ALA A 149 34.06 23.39 -52.92
C ALA A 149 33.32 24.33 -53.89
N ALA A 150 32.58 25.31 -53.33
CA ALA A 150 31.90 26.35 -54.12
C ALA A 150 32.86 27.36 -54.76
N TRP A 151 34.08 27.52 -54.24
CA TRP A 151 35.11 28.43 -54.77
C TRP A 151 35.90 27.83 -55.93
N ILE A 152 35.96 26.49 -56.04
CA ILE A 152 36.70 25.78 -57.08
C ILE A 152 35.83 25.51 -58.34
N SER A 153 34.53 25.66 -58.25
CA SER A 153 33.56 25.40 -59.32
C SER A 153 33.00 26.69 -60.01
N GLY A 154 33.50 27.84 -59.69
CA GLY A 154 33.19 29.12 -60.31
C GLY A 154 34.43 29.67 -61.04
#